data_6ff83bb55372b63e494d7e1e42e16731
#
_entry.id   6ff83bb55372b63e494d7e1e42e16731
#
_cell.length_a   1.000
_cell.length_b   1.000
_cell.length_c   1.000
_cell.angle_alpha   90.00
_cell.angle_beta   90.00
_cell.angle_gamma   90.00
#
_symmetry.space_group_name_H-M   'P 1'
#
loop_
_entity.id
_entity.type
_entity.pdbx_description
1 polymer ?
#
loop_
_entity_poly.entity_id
_entity_poly.type
_entity_poly.pdbx_seq_one_letter_code
_entity_poly.pdbx_strand_id
1 'polypeptide(L)'
;MSLAFSLRRNGAQVLVVERGEPGREASHAAAGMLADLDPHTPEALRPLALASARLYPEFVHDVQDESGSHVDLRDDGTIQLPDPTAAPGAFATPITDEGGVQTLEPSLSYTGVAFLLKERAVDPRALIAAMLKAAKHREIEVASGSAATELMVSKDRVQGVRTAKSDYHAPVVVNCAGAWAGKFGAGGAPTKPVKGQMLALIAPRRDLLRHVVRAPEVYLVPRSDGRIVVGSTSEDAGFDKRVDPDTIQRLHQKAADLVPELGQARRLEAWAGLRPGTPDELPILGRGEVDGYFVAAGHYRNGILLAPITAVVMTQLIRGMQPEIELGAFGVDRF
;
A
#
# COMPACT_ATOMS: atom_id res chain seq x y z
N MET A 1 -6.28 5.15 -8.15
CA MET A 1 -5.64 6.38 -8.72
C MET A 1 -4.50 6.00 -9.69
N SER A 2 -3.48 5.23 -9.32
CA SER A 2 -2.35 4.88 -10.22
C SER A 2 -2.82 4.32 -11.57
N LEU A 3 -3.78 3.38 -11.55
CA LEU A 3 -4.39 2.85 -12.78
C LEU A 3 -5.14 3.93 -13.58
N ALA A 4 -5.86 4.82 -12.91
CA ALA A 4 -6.56 5.93 -13.57
C ALA A 4 -5.57 6.84 -14.34
N PHE A 5 -4.43 7.15 -13.72
CA PHE A 5 -3.34 7.89 -14.37
C PHE A 5 -2.80 7.14 -15.59
N SER A 6 -2.48 5.86 -15.43
CA SER A 6 -1.94 5.06 -16.53
C SER A 6 -2.91 4.96 -17.70
N LEU A 7 -4.19 4.72 -17.44
CA LEU A 7 -5.23 4.69 -18.48
C LEU A 7 -5.40 6.06 -19.17
N ARG A 8 -5.42 7.15 -18.41
CA ARG A 8 -5.55 8.50 -18.96
C ARG A 8 -4.36 8.88 -19.86
N ARG A 9 -3.13 8.53 -19.44
CA ARG A 9 -1.91 8.69 -20.25
C ARG A 9 -1.99 7.91 -21.58
N ASN A 10 -2.75 6.82 -21.60
CA ASN A 10 -3.00 6.00 -22.78
C ASN A 10 -4.28 6.39 -23.53
N GLY A 11 -4.83 7.58 -23.31
CA GLY A 11 -5.93 8.17 -24.06
C GLY A 11 -7.33 7.78 -23.64
N ALA A 12 -7.50 7.01 -22.54
CA ALA A 12 -8.83 6.68 -22.04
C ALA A 12 -9.48 7.88 -21.31
N GLN A 13 -10.80 7.99 -21.42
CA GLN A 13 -11.59 8.79 -20.48
C GLN A 13 -11.79 7.97 -19.20
N VAL A 14 -11.53 8.57 -18.05
CA VAL A 14 -11.53 7.84 -16.77
C VAL A 14 -12.38 8.58 -15.74
N LEU A 15 -13.32 7.84 -15.15
CA LEU A 15 -14.06 8.25 -13.97
C LEU A 15 -13.70 7.32 -12.80
N VAL A 16 -13.37 7.89 -11.66
CA VAL A 16 -13.20 7.15 -10.40
C VAL A 16 -14.44 7.35 -9.53
N VAL A 17 -15.13 6.26 -9.19
CA VAL A 17 -16.27 6.28 -8.28
C VAL A 17 -15.81 5.84 -6.90
N GLU A 18 -15.95 6.73 -5.91
CA GLU A 18 -15.49 6.50 -4.53
C GLU A 18 -16.64 6.68 -3.54
N ARG A 19 -16.84 5.71 -2.66
CA ARG A 19 -17.91 5.75 -1.66
C ARG A 19 -17.78 6.85 -0.62
N GLY A 20 -16.55 7.23 -0.28
CA GLY A 20 -16.24 8.20 0.76
C GLY A 20 -15.33 9.33 0.27
N GLU A 21 -14.42 9.74 1.12
CA GLU A 21 -13.35 10.66 0.75
C GLU A 21 -12.24 9.87 0.05
N PRO A 22 -11.81 10.28 -1.15
CA PRO A 22 -10.80 9.56 -1.91
C PRO A 22 -9.48 9.39 -1.13
N GLY A 23 -8.96 8.16 -1.15
CA GLY A 23 -7.67 7.83 -0.57
C GLY A 23 -7.66 7.66 0.97
N ARG A 24 -8.79 7.73 1.66
CA ARG A 24 -8.87 7.68 3.14
C ARG A 24 -8.96 6.29 3.77
N GLU A 25 -8.87 5.24 2.97
CA GLU A 25 -8.93 3.86 3.47
C GLU A 25 -7.53 3.25 3.67
N ALA A 26 -7.28 2.03 3.21
CA ALA A 26 -6.03 1.29 3.45
C ALA A 26 -4.77 2.07 3.05
N SER A 27 -4.82 2.82 1.94
CA SER A 27 -3.67 3.61 1.47
C SER A 27 -3.31 4.74 2.43
N HIS A 28 -4.30 5.44 3.02
CA HIS A 28 -4.05 6.48 4.02
C HIS A 28 -3.49 5.91 5.33
N ALA A 29 -3.91 4.70 5.68
CA ALA A 29 -3.47 4.04 6.90
C ALA A 29 -2.08 3.41 6.77
N ALA A 30 -1.57 3.20 5.55
CA ALA A 30 -0.31 2.50 5.33
C ALA A 30 0.91 3.27 5.87
N ALA A 31 1.92 2.52 6.34
CA ALA A 31 3.20 3.09 6.72
C ALA A 31 4.08 3.46 5.51
N GLY A 32 3.82 2.89 4.35
CA GLY A 32 4.52 3.22 3.10
C GLY A 32 5.92 2.64 2.94
N MET A 33 6.24 1.57 3.64
CA MET A 33 7.43 0.78 3.34
C MET A 33 7.28 0.16 1.94
N LEU A 34 8.29 0.28 1.11
CA LEU A 34 8.40 -0.37 -0.20
C LEU A 34 9.26 -1.62 -0.04
N ALA A 35 8.70 -2.59 0.68
CA ALA A 35 9.39 -3.76 1.19
C ALA A 35 9.43 -4.89 0.15
N ASP A 36 10.09 -4.65 -0.98
CA ASP A 36 10.27 -5.61 -2.08
C ASP A 36 11.23 -6.75 -1.74
N LEU A 37 12.01 -6.58 -0.68
CA LEU A 37 12.97 -7.57 -0.17
C LEU A 37 12.49 -8.25 1.12
N ASP A 38 11.23 -8.06 1.54
CA ASP A 38 10.68 -8.68 2.74
C ASP A 38 10.71 -10.21 2.61
N PRO A 39 11.33 -10.92 3.57
CA PRO A 39 11.42 -12.39 3.54
C PRO A 39 10.05 -13.09 3.60
N HIS A 40 9.03 -12.42 4.14
CA HIS A 40 7.65 -12.93 4.19
C HIS A 40 6.87 -12.73 2.89
N THR A 41 7.45 -12.05 1.89
CA THR A 41 6.77 -11.88 0.59
C THR A 41 6.59 -13.23 -0.09
N PRO A 42 5.34 -13.63 -0.44
CA PRO A 42 5.08 -14.85 -1.17
C PRO A 42 5.94 -14.94 -2.46
N GLU A 43 6.46 -16.13 -2.77
CA GLU A 43 7.38 -16.32 -3.91
C GLU A 43 6.76 -15.83 -5.23
N ALA A 44 5.49 -16.17 -5.47
CA ALA A 44 4.76 -15.72 -6.66
C ALA A 44 4.66 -14.21 -6.80
N LEU A 45 4.70 -13.47 -5.67
CA LEU A 45 4.60 -12.01 -5.66
C LEU A 45 5.94 -11.31 -5.92
N ARG A 46 7.08 -11.96 -5.68
CA ARG A 46 8.42 -11.35 -5.75
C ARG A 46 8.73 -10.67 -7.09
N PRO A 47 8.44 -11.27 -8.26
CA PRO A 47 8.70 -10.61 -9.53
C PRO A 47 7.94 -9.29 -9.67
N LEU A 48 6.67 -9.28 -9.24
CA LEU A 48 5.83 -8.09 -9.28
C LEU A 48 6.32 -7.02 -8.30
N ALA A 49 6.73 -7.40 -7.09
CA ALA A 49 7.27 -6.51 -6.06
C ALA A 49 8.56 -5.82 -6.52
N LEU A 50 9.52 -6.60 -7.04
CA LEU A 50 10.79 -6.09 -7.54
C LEU A 50 10.60 -5.14 -8.74
N ALA A 51 9.73 -5.51 -9.68
CA ALA A 51 9.42 -4.64 -10.82
C ALA A 51 8.79 -3.32 -10.36
N SER A 52 7.88 -3.37 -9.40
CA SER A 52 7.24 -2.18 -8.86
C SER A 52 8.22 -1.26 -8.13
N ALA A 53 9.11 -1.81 -7.32
CA ALA A 53 10.13 -1.04 -6.62
C ALA A 53 11.04 -0.27 -7.58
N ARG A 54 11.36 -0.86 -8.75
CA ARG A 54 12.14 -0.20 -9.81
C ARG A 54 11.42 0.97 -10.46
N LEU A 55 10.11 0.86 -10.63
CA LEU A 55 9.28 1.92 -11.21
C LEU A 55 9.04 3.10 -10.24
N TYR A 56 9.24 2.89 -8.95
CA TYR A 56 8.81 3.84 -7.92
C TYR A 56 9.42 5.24 -8.05
N PRO A 57 10.74 5.41 -8.31
CA PRO A 57 11.34 6.74 -8.44
C PRO A 57 10.71 7.56 -9.57
N GLU A 58 10.54 6.96 -10.76
CA GLU A 58 9.91 7.61 -11.91
C GLU A 58 8.43 7.90 -11.64
N PHE A 59 7.71 6.94 -11.05
CA PHE A 59 6.31 7.11 -10.68
C PHE A 59 6.09 8.30 -9.74
N VAL A 60 6.93 8.44 -8.70
CA VAL A 60 6.84 9.58 -7.77
C VAL A 60 7.23 10.88 -8.46
N HIS A 61 8.28 10.86 -9.29
CA HIS A 61 8.69 12.03 -10.08
C HIS A 61 7.55 12.53 -10.97
N ASP A 62 6.93 11.65 -11.74
CA ASP A 62 5.78 11.98 -12.59
C ASP A 62 4.63 12.61 -11.80
N VAL A 63 4.29 12.02 -10.64
CA VAL A 63 3.23 12.55 -9.78
C VAL A 63 3.58 13.92 -9.21
N GLN A 64 4.83 14.16 -8.85
CA GLN A 64 5.31 15.45 -8.36
C GLN A 64 5.25 16.52 -9.44
N ASP A 65 5.73 16.22 -10.64
CA ASP A 65 5.71 17.14 -11.79
C ASP A 65 4.29 17.54 -12.14
N GLU A 66 3.37 16.58 -12.20
CA GLU A 66 1.98 16.85 -12.56
C GLU A 66 1.20 17.58 -11.46
N SER A 67 1.53 17.34 -10.20
CA SER A 67 0.81 17.95 -9.07
C SER A 67 1.44 19.25 -8.58
N GLY A 68 2.73 19.48 -8.85
CA GLY A 68 3.53 20.51 -8.21
C GLY A 68 3.61 20.33 -6.69
N SER A 69 3.50 19.10 -6.18
CA SER A 69 3.53 18.78 -4.76
C SER A 69 4.65 17.83 -4.45
N HIS A 70 5.37 18.08 -3.35
CA HIS A 70 6.43 17.19 -2.90
C HIS A 70 5.86 15.90 -2.29
N VAL A 71 6.48 14.78 -2.59
CA VAL A 71 6.21 13.46 -2.00
C VAL A 71 7.48 12.96 -1.32
N ASP A 72 7.40 12.70 -0.02
CA ASP A 72 8.52 12.19 0.77
C ASP A 72 8.83 10.73 0.38
N LEU A 73 9.73 10.55 -0.58
CA LEU A 73 10.30 9.26 -1.00
C LEU A 73 11.72 9.17 -0.45
N ARG A 74 11.96 8.20 0.41
CA ARG A 74 13.23 7.98 1.11
C ARG A 74 13.92 6.73 0.59
N ASP A 75 15.22 6.81 0.38
CA ASP A 75 16.10 5.75 -0.15
C ASP A 75 17.22 5.40 0.85
N ASP A 76 16.95 5.57 2.14
CA ASP A 76 17.92 5.32 3.19
C ASP A 76 18.09 3.81 3.49
N GLY A 77 17.12 3.00 3.16
CA GLY A 77 17.12 1.56 3.42
C GLY A 77 16.32 1.16 4.66
N THR A 78 16.30 -0.15 4.91
CA THR A 78 15.62 -0.77 6.05
C THR A 78 16.62 -1.56 6.87
N ILE A 79 16.67 -1.32 8.19
CA ILE A 79 17.32 -2.21 9.14
C ILE A 79 16.31 -3.28 9.56
N GLN A 80 16.58 -4.51 9.14
CA GLN A 80 15.79 -5.69 9.51
C GLN A 80 16.42 -6.37 10.73
N LEU A 81 15.69 -6.43 11.82
CA LEU A 81 16.05 -7.28 12.96
C LEU A 81 15.60 -8.72 12.69
N PRO A 82 16.31 -9.73 13.20
CA PRO A 82 15.98 -11.12 12.96
C PRO A 82 14.55 -11.47 13.36
N ASP A 83 13.89 -12.21 12.50
CA ASP A 83 12.58 -12.79 12.77
C ASP A 83 12.74 -14.31 12.87
N PRO A 84 12.39 -14.93 13.99
CA PRO A 84 12.53 -16.37 14.17
C PRO A 84 11.63 -17.19 13.21
N THR A 85 10.66 -16.54 12.58
CA THR A 85 9.72 -17.18 11.64
C THR A 85 10.16 -17.12 10.18
N ALA A 86 11.23 -16.36 9.88
CA ALA A 86 11.73 -16.22 8.51
C ALA A 86 13.26 -16.13 8.47
N ALA A 87 13.87 -16.84 7.53
CA ALA A 87 15.29 -16.67 7.25
C ALA A 87 15.55 -15.30 6.59
N PRO A 88 16.73 -14.69 6.83
CA PRO A 88 17.13 -13.48 6.11
C PRO A 88 17.05 -13.72 4.60
N GLY A 89 16.45 -12.78 3.88
CA GLY A 89 16.37 -12.86 2.42
C GLY A 89 17.75 -12.81 1.75
N ALA A 90 17.85 -13.34 0.53
CA ALA A 90 19.11 -13.40 -0.25
C ALA A 90 19.75 -12.02 -0.51
N PHE A 91 19.00 -10.92 -0.36
CA PHE A 91 19.47 -9.54 -0.54
C PHE A 91 19.77 -8.82 0.78
N ALA A 92 19.67 -9.53 1.91
CA ALA A 92 19.97 -8.97 3.23
C ALA A 92 21.49 -8.92 3.44
N THR A 93 22.03 -7.73 3.67
CA THR A 93 23.44 -7.55 3.98
C THR A 93 23.61 -7.52 5.49
N PRO A 94 24.33 -8.48 6.10
CA PRO A 94 24.59 -8.45 7.53
C PRO A 94 25.35 -7.18 7.92
N ILE A 95 24.99 -6.58 9.05
CA ILE A 95 25.71 -5.44 9.63
C ILE A 95 26.77 -6.04 10.55
N THR A 96 28.03 -6.02 10.11
CA THR A 96 29.15 -6.72 10.75
C THR A 96 30.22 -5.78 11.37
N ASP A 97 30.01 -4.47 11.31
CA ASP A 97 30.92 -3.49 11.85
C ASP A 97 31.09 -3.66 13.38
N GLU A 98 32.27 -3.32 13.94
CA GLU A 98 32.56 -3.45 15.37
C GLU A 98 31.53 -2.73 16.27
N GLY A 99 30.92 -1.64 15.80
CA GLY A 99 29.83 -0.93 16.48
C GLY A 99 28.44 -1.51 16.23
N GLY A 100 28.30 -2.56 15.37
CA GLY A 100 27.03 -3.16 15.04
C GLY A 100 26.05 -2.17 14.40
N VAL A 101 24.75 -2.36 14.69
CA VAL A 101 23.69 -1.50 14.12
C VAL A 101 23.77 -0.04 14.57
N GLN A 102 24.43 0.26 15.71
CA GLN A 102 24.60 1.61 16.23
C GLN A 102 25.49 2.48 15.36
N THR A 103 26.31 1.91 14.46
CA THR A 103 27.06 2.68 13.47
C THR A 103 26.13 3.35 12.46
N LEU A 104 25.01 2.74 12.15
CA LEU A 104 23.99 3.24 11.23
C LEU A 104 22.88 4.02 11.95
N GLU A 105 22.44 3.52 13.11
CA GLU A 105 21.38 4.10 13.93
C GLU A 105 21.81 4.18 15.41
N PRO A 106 22.48 5.25 15.81
CA PRO A 106 23.00 5.42 17.17
C PRO A 106 21.92 5.38 18.27
N SER A 107 20.68 5.73 17.92
CA SER A 107 19.54 5.73 18.85
C SER A 107 18.87 4.37 19.01
N LEU A 108 19.25 3.38 18.20
CA LEU A 108 18.65 2.05 18.25
C LEU A 108 19.29 1.23 19.38
N SER A 109 18.50 0.89 20.40
CA SER A 109 18.90 0.06 21.54
C SER A 109 18.76 -1.43 21.20
N TYR A 110 19.64 -1.94 20.33
CA TYR A 110 19.63 -3.34 19.92
C TYR A 110 21.08 -3.86 19.82
N THR A 111 21.35 -4.97 20.46
CA THR A 111 22.64 -5.64 20.43
C THR A 111 22.48 -7.05 19.88
N GLY A 112 22.72 -7.23 18.61
CA GLY A 112 22.57 -8.53 17.95
C GLY A 112 22.80 -8.42 16.46
N VAL A 113 22.60 -9.52 15.77
CA VAL A 113 22.70 -9.54 14.31
C VAL A 113 21.54 -8.72 13.72
N ALA A 114 21.86 -7.81 12.81
CA ALA A 114 20.88 -7.05 12.04
C ALA A 114 21.30 -7.05 10.57
N PHE A 115 20.36 -6.76 9.70
CA PHE A 115 20.58 -6.77 8.26
C PHE A 115 20.17 -5.41 7.66
N LEU A 116 20.95 -4.92 6.71
CA LEU A 116 20.60 -3.77 5.89
C LEU A 116 19.97 -4.26 4.58
N LEU A 117 18.78 -3.75 4.27
CA LEU A 117 18.06 -3.97 3.02
C LEU A 117 17.99 -2.65 2.25
N LYS A 118 18.28 -2.71 0.94
CA LYS A 118 18.17 -1.54 0.05
C LYS A 118 16.72 -1.35 -0.40
N GLU A 119 15.86 -1.09 0.54
CA GLU A 119 14.44 -0.78 0.32
C GLU A 119 14.19 0.73 0.45
N ARG A 120 13.05 1.18 -0.05
CA ARG A 120 12.60 2.56 0.06
C ARG A 120 11.39 2.69 0.99
N ALA A 121 11.08 3.92 1.36
CA ALA A 121 9.82 4.27 2.01
C ALA A 121 9.25 5.53 1.38
N VAL A 122 7.92 5.62 1.29
CA VAL A 122 7.21 6.80 0.79
C VAL A 122 6.19 7.25 1.83
N ASP A 123 5.87 8.55 1.91
CA ASP A 123 4.69 8.99 2.64
C ASP A 123 3.43 8.73 1.79
N PRO A 124 2.58 7.72 2.12
CA PRO A 124 1.42 7.40 1.30
C PRO A 124 0.37 8.52 1.30
N ARG A 125 0.29 9.29 2.37
CA ARG A 125 -0.67 10.41 2.47
C ARG A 125 -0.27 11.55 1.55
N ALA A 126 1.01 11.89 1.51
CA ALA A 126 1.55 12.88 0.58
C ALA A 126 1.41 12.40 -0.87
N LEU A 127 1.72 11.13 -1.15
CA LEU A 127 1.55 10.54 -2.48
C LEU A 127 0.10 10.61 -2.96
N ILE A 128 -0.87 10.21 -2.13
CA ILE A 128 -2.29 10.25 -2.49
C ILE A 128 -2.76 11.68 -2.72
N ALA A 129 -2.37 12.62 -1.85
CA ALA A 129 -2.73 14.02 -1.99
C ALA A 129 -2.19 14.61 -3.30
N ALA A 130 -0.93 14.30 -3.65
CA ALA A 130 -0.33 14.69 -4.91
C ALA A 130 -1.07 14.06 -6.11
N MET A 131 -1.39 12.76 -6.05
CA MET A 131 -2.16 12.10 -7.10
C MET A 131 -3.56 12.71 -7.28
N LEU A 132 -4.28 13.03 -6.21
CA LEU A 132 -5.60 13.66 -6.31
C LEU A 132 -5.53 15.07 -6.90
N LYS A 133 -4.45 15.80 -6.64
CA LYS A 133 -4.21 17.11 -7.24
C LYS A 133 -3.87 16.97 -8.74
N ALA A 134 -2.97 16.05 -9.08
CA ALA A 134 -2.61 15.77 -10.46
C ALA A 134 -3.80 15.22 -11.28
N ALA A 135 -4.72 14.47 -10.66
CA ALA A 135 -5.93 13.97 -11.33
C ALA A 135 -6.76 15.10 -11.94
N LYS A 136 -6.85 16.27 -11.27
CA LYS A 136 -7.56 17.44 -11.78
C LYS A 136 -6.89 18.01 -13.04
N HIS A 137 -5.57 18.03 -13.09
CA HIS A 137 -4.80 18.49 -14.26
C HIS A 137 -4.93 17.53 -15.45
N ARG A 138 -5.14 16.25 -15.17
CA ARG A 138 -5.32 15.20 -16.17
C ARG A 138 -6.79 14.99 -16.58
N GLU A 139 -7.70 15.80 -16.08
CA GLU A 139 -9.14 15.64 -16.35
C GLU A 139 -9.66 14.24 -15.98
N ILE A 140 -9.12 13.66 -14.90
CA ILE A 140 -9.65 12.44 -14.30
C ILE A 140 -10.77 12.86 -13.36
N GLU A 141 -11.99 12.51 -13.70
CA GLU A 141 -13.15 12.80 -12.87
C GLU A 141 -13.18 11.88 -11.64
N VAL A 142 -13.50 12.45 -10.47
CA VAL A 142 -13.64 11.69 -9.21
C VAL A 142 -15.00 11.97 -8.61
N ALA A 143 -15.92 11.02 -8.76
CA ALA A 143 -17.24 11.04 -8.13
C ALA A 143 -17.14 10.46 -6.73
N SER A 144 -17.06 11.32 -5.71
CA SER A 144 -16.91 10.93 -4.31
C SER A 144 -18.23 10.97 -3.52
N GLY A 145 -18.27 10.26 -2.39
CA GLY A 145 -19.44 10.21 -1.49
C GLY A 145 -20.61 9.41 -2.08
N SER A 146 -20.35 8.45 -2.98
CA SER A 146 -21.36 7.58 -3.55
C SER A 146 -20.78 6.20 -3.83
N ALA A 147 -21.23 5.19 -3.07
CA ALA A 147 -20.80 3.82 -3.26
C ALA A 147 -21.38 3.25 -4.56
N ALA A 148 -20.55 2.57 -5.35
CA ALA A 148 -21.03 1.67 -6.39
C ALA A 148 -21.72 0.46 -5.70
N THR A 149 -22.97 0.25 -6.03
CA THR A 149 -23.83 -0.79 -5.41
C THR A 149 -24.10 -1.95 -6.36
N GLU A 150 -24.03 -1.72 -7.67
CA GLU A 150 -24.37 -2.72 -8.69
C GLU A 150 -23.47 -2.54 -9.91
N LEU A 151 -23.00 -3.65 -10.49
CA LEU A 151 -22.42 -3.71 -11.81
C LEU A 151 -23.56 -3.87 -12.82
N MET A 152 -23.75 -2.88 -13.68
CA MET A 152 -24.75 -2.95 -14.74
C MET A 152 -24.24 -3.82 -15.88
N VAL A 153 -24.98 -4.89 -16.19
CA VAL A 153 -24.60 -5.88 -17.21
C VAL A 153 -25.77 -6.09 -18.19
N SER A 154 -25.46 -6.18 -19.48
CA SER A 154 -26.42 -6.58 -20.51
C SER A 154 -25.72 -7.46 -21.54
N LYS A 155 -26.32 -8.59 -21.86
CA LYS A 155 -25.76 -9.58 -22.82
C LYS A 155 -24.31 -9.95 -22.51
N ASP A 156 -24.05 -10.31 -21.24
CA ASP A 156 -22.74 -10.71 -20.70
C ASP A 156 -21.63 -9.64 -20.86
N ARG A 157 -22.03 -8.38 -21.02
CA ARG A 157 -21.13 -7.25 -21.16
C ARG A 157 -21.45 -6.13 -20.18
N VAL A 158 -20.42 -5.53 -19.61
CA VAL A 158 -20.52 -4.37 -18.72
C VAL A 158 -21.14 -3.18 -19.45
N GLN A 159 -22.07 -2.51 -18.78
CA GLN A 159 -22.67 -1.24 -19.22
C GLN A 159 -22.28 -0.07 -18.31
N GLY A 160 -21.68 -0.36 -17.13
CA GLY A 160 -21.31 0.65 -16.15
C GLY A 160 -21.56 0.22 -14.72
N VAL A 161 -21.68 1.20 -13.83
CA VAL A 161 -21.97 1.00 -12.41
C VAL A 161 -23.13 1.86 -11.96
N ARG A 162 -23.95 1.31 -11.06
CA ARG A 162 -25.02 2.04 -10.36
C ARG A 162 -24.55 2.46 -8.98
N THR A 163 -24.94 3.65 -8.58
CA THR A 163 -24.80 4.16 -7.22
C THR A 163 -26.16 4.60 -6.70
N ALA A 164 -26.24 4.95 -5.41
CA ALA A 164 -27.49 5.52 -4.87
C ALA A 164 -27.86 6.88 -5.47
N LYS A 165 -26.91 7.57 -6.13
CA LYS A 165 -27.11 8.92 -6.68
C LYS A 165 -27.29 8.94 -8.19
N SER A 166 -26.58 8.09 -8.91
CA SER A 166 -26.49 8.12 -10.37
C SER A 166 -26.03 6.79 -10.94
N ASP A 167 -26.39 6.54 -12.19
CA ASP A 167 -25.81 5.48 -13.00
C ASP A 167 -24.67 6.09 -13.84
N TYR A 168 -23.53 5.42 -13.86
CA TYR A 168 -22.35 5.79 -14.65
C TYR A 168 -22.13 4.75 -15.73
N HIS A 169 -22.26 5.14 -16.99
CA HIS A 169 -22.11 4.23 -18.12
C HIS A 169 -20.66 4.18 -18.60
N ALA A 170 -20.14 2.99 -18.75
CA ALA A 170 -18.81 2.72 -19.28
C ALA A 170 -18.72 1.31 -19.87
N PRO A 171 -17.98 1.10 -20.97
CA PRO A 171 -17.74 -0.23 -21.53
C PRO A 171 -16.73 -1.05 -20.74
N VAL A 172 -16.01 -0.43 -19.83
CA VAL A 172 -15.00 -1.06 -18.95
C VAL A 172 -15.20 -0.58 -17.52
N VAL A 173 -15.26 -1.51 -16.59
CA VAL A 173 -15.29 -1.27 -15.14
C VAL A 173 -14.17 -2.03 -14.47
N VAL A 174 -13.40 -1.35 -13.63
CA VAL A 174 -12.35 -1.97 -12.83
C VAL A 174 -12.69 -1.88 -11.35
N ASN A 175 -12.85 -3.02 -10.71
CA ASN A 175 -13.09 -3.11 -9.27
C ASN A 175 -11.77 -2.93 -8.50
N CYS A 176 -11.57 -1.71 -7.98
CA CYS A 176 -10.45 -1.35 -7.10
C CYS A 176 -10.92 -1.11 -5.66
N ALA A 177 -12.02 -1.73 -5.22
CA ALA A 177 -12.69 -1.43 -3.95
C ALA A 177 -11.98 -2.01 -2.70
N GLY A 178 -10.74 -2.47 -2.83
CA GLY A 178 -9.90 -2.92 -1.71
C GLY A 178 -10.58 -4.00 -0.86
N ALA A 179 -10.71 -3.77 0.45
CA ALA A 179 -11.35 -4.72 1.36
C ALA A 179 -12.86 -4.94 1.08
N TRP A 180 -13.48 -4.09 0.26
CA TRP A 180 -14.87 -4.22 -0.16
C TRP A 180 -15.04 -4.84 -1.54
N ALA A 181 -13.95 -5.20 -2.21
CA ALA A 181 -14.01 -5.70 -3.58
C ALA A 181 -14.90 -6.95 -3.71
N GLY A 182 -14.90 -7.82 -2.71
CA GLY A 182 -15.77 -9.02 -2.67
C GLY A 182 -17.26 -8.73 -2.45
N LYS A 183 -17.64 -7.47 -2.18
CA LYS A 183 -19.05 -7.05 -2.02
C LYS A 183 -19.62 -6.42 -3.29
N PHE A 184 -18.83 -6.28 -4.33
CA PHE A 184 -19.21 -5.61 -5.56
C PHE A 184 -18.80 -6.41 -6.80
N GLY A 185 -19.67 -6.44 -7.81
CA GLY A 185 -19.42 -7.06 -9.10
C GLY A 185 -19.95 -8.49 -9.22
N ALA A 186 -19.78 -9.06 -10.40
CA ALA A 186 -20.08 -10.44 -10.72
C ALA A 186 -18.81 -11.28 -10.52
N GLY A 187 -18.90 -12.38 -9.78
CA GLY A 187 -17.78 -13.31 -9.55
C GLY A 187 -16.72 -12.80 -8.58
N GLY A 188 -16.48 -13.55 -7.65
CA GLY A 188 -15.54 -13.77 -6.60
C GLY A 188 -14.21 -13.03 -6.53
N ALA A 189 -14.19 -11.77 -6.13
CA ALA A 189 -12.98 -11.22 -5.55
C ALA A 189 -13.01 -11.47 -4.01
N PRO A 190 -12.55 -12.60 -3.47
CA PRO A 190 -12.74 -12.98 -2.08
C PRO A 190 -11.82 -12.16 -1.16
N THR A 191 -12.05 -10.85 -1.12
CA THR A 191 -11.32 -9.96 -0.22
C THR A 191 -12.00 -9.88 1.14
N LYS A 192 -11.19 -9.87 2.19
CA LYS A 192 -11.62 -9.62 3.57
C LYS A 192 -10.81 -8.48 4.20
N PRO A 193 -11.42 -7.71 5.12
CA PRO A 193 -10.69 -6.72 5.87
C PRO A 193 -9.76 -7.38 6.89
N VAL A 194 -8.50 -6.99 6.93
CA VAL A 194 -7.55 -7.31 7.99
C VAL A 194 -7.15 -6.00 8.65
N LYS A 195 -7.61 -5.80 9.89
CA LYS A 195 -7.39 -4.57 10.64
C LYS A 195 -5.94 -4.45 11.08
N GLY A 196 -5.37 -3.26 10.98
CA GLY A 196 -4.08 -2.89 11.55
C GLY A 196 -4.17 -1.55 12.24
N GLN A 197 -3.73 -1.51 13.51
CA GLN A 197 -3.64 -0.29 14.29
C GLN A 197 -2.22 0.25 14.27
N MET A 198 -2.10 1.56 14.27
CA MET A 198 -0.85 2.29 14.13
C MET A 198 -0.91 3.61 14.87
N LEU A 199 0.26 4.19 15.15
CA LEU A 199 0.38 5.54 15.67
C LEU A 199 1.50 6.31 14.98
N ALA A 200 1.45 7.64 15.11
CA ALA A 200 2.56 8.52 14.75
C ALA A 200 3.05 9.26 15.99
N LEU A 201 4.38 9.26 16.15
CA LEU A 201 5.09 10.00 17.18
C LEU A 201 5.80 11.19 16.55
N ILE A 202 5.94 12.27 17.30
CA ILE A 202 6.86 13.35 16.99
C ILE A 202 8.20 13.00 17.61
N ALA A 203 9.21 12.79 16.77
CA ALA A 203 10.56 12.53 17.25
C ALA A 203 11.10 13.73 18.03
N PRO A 204 11.84 13.55 19.13
CA PRO A 204 12.45 14.64 19.88
C PRO A 204 13.48 15.44 19.05
N ARG A 205 14.03 14.81 18.03
CA ARG A 205 14.88 15.44 17.01
C ARG A 205 14.62 14.79 15.64
N ARG A 206 14.73 15.55 14.54
CA ARG A 206 14.37 15.07 13.19
C ARG A 206 15.24 13.94 12.67
N ASP A 207 16.46 13.86 13.13
CA ASP A 207 17.47 12.88 12.77
C ASP A 207 17.56 11.69 13.75
N LEU A 208 16.54 11.48 14.55
CA LEU A 208 16.48 10.39 15.54
C LEU A 208 16.63 9.01 14.90
N LEU A 209 15.96 8.80 13.79
CA LEU A 209 16.10 7.62 12.93
C LEU A 209 16.21 8.06 11.47
N ARG A 210 17.14 7.43 10.78
CA ARG A 210 17.34 7.60 9.34
C ARG A 210 16.71 6.45 8.55
N HIS A 211 16.98 5.22 8.95
CA HIS A 211 16.47 4.03 8.28
C HIS A 211 15.09 3.65 8.80
N VAL A 212 14.33 2.94 7.97
CA VAL A 212 13.22 2.14 8.49
C VAL A 212 13.80 1.06 9.41
N VAL A 213 13.18 0.86 10.57
CA VAL A 213 13.53 -0.26 11.45
C VAL A 213 12.38 -1.25 11.43
N ARG A 214 12.64 -2.49 11.04
CA ARG A 214 11.67 -3.57 10.99
C ARG A 214 12.06 -4.68 11.95
N ALA A 215 11.28 -4.85 13.01
CA ALA A 215 11.39 -5.92 13.99
C ALA A 215 10.19 -6.86 13.88
N PRO A 216 10.22 -8.08 14.48
CA PRO A 216 9.13 -9.04 14.37
C PRO A 216 7.75 -8.52 14.77
N GLU A 217 7.69 -7.69 15.79
CA GLU A 217 6.43 -7.24 16.37
C GLU A 217 6.10 -5.77 16.15
N VAL A 218 7.04 -4.99 15.60
CA VAL A 218 6.88 -3.54 15.39
C VAL A 218 7.81 -3.06 14.29
N TYR A 219 7.38 -2.06 13.55
CA TYR A 219 8.26 -1.31 12.66
C TYR A 219 8.19 0.19 12.97
N LEU A 220 9.29 0.87 12.70
CA LEU A 220 9.45 2.32 12.85
C LEU A 220 9.77 2.91 11.48
N VAL A 221 8.94 3.81 10.99
CA VAL A 221 9.13 4.42 9.66
C VAL A 221 9.30 5.93 9.82
N PRO A 222 10.54 6.43 9.77
CA PRO A 222 10.82 7.85 9.88
C PRO A 222 10.34 8.62 8.65
N ARG A 223 9.94 9.88 8.87
CA ARG A 223 9.54 10.85 7.87
C ARG A 223 10.46 12.05 7.90
N SER A 224 10.63 12.72 6.76
CA SER A 224 11.50 13.92 6.65
C SER A 224 11.01 15.09 7.48
N ASP A 225 9.76 15.11 7.89
CA ASP A 225 9.18 16.14 8.77
C ASP A 225 9.37 15.88 10.27
N GLY A 226 10.03 14.77 10.64
CA GLY A 226 10.30 14.39 12.03
C GLY A 226 9.22 13.51 12.66
N ARG A 227 8.20 13.08 11.91
CA ARG A 227 7.28 12.04 12.36
C ARG A 227 7.95 10.67 12.29
N ILE A 228 7.61 9.79 13.22
CA ILE A 228 7.90 8.37 13.14
C ILE A 228 6.58 7.62 13.20
N VAL A 229 6.28 6.88 12.12
CA VAL A 229 5.10 6.01 12.06
C VAL A 229 5.47 4.67 12.69
N VAL A 230 4.68 4.24 13.67
CA VAL A 230 4.87 3.00 14.43
C VAL A 230 3.71 2.05 14.10
N GLY A 231 4.00 0.86 13.74
CA GLY A 231 2.99 -0.17 13.42
C GLY A 231 3.56 -1.59 13.53
N SER A 232 2.75 -2.56 13.37
CA SER A 232 1.28 -2.53 13.33
C SER A 232 0.71 -3.83 13.90
N THR A 233 -0.54 -3.77 14.29
CA THR A 233 -1.28 -5.01 14.57
C THR A 233 -1.75 -5.71 13.30
N SER A 234 -2.20 -6.96 13.45
CA SER A 234 -2.92 -7.72 12.44
C SER A 234 -4.09 -8.43 13.13
N GLU A 235 -5.32 -7.99 12.86
CA GLU A 235 -6.51 -8.40 13.61
C GLU A 235 -7.65 -8.81 12.65
N ASP A 236 -8.35 -9.88 12.98
CA ASP A 236 -9.62 -10.22 12.34
C ASP A 236 -10.77 -9.56 13.12
N ALA A 237 -11.10 -8.34 12.74
CA ALA A 237 -12.12 -7.51 13.37
C ALA A 237 -13.21 -7.07 12.39
N GLY A 238 -13.33 -7.75 11.25
CA GLY A 238 -14.25 -7.34 10.18
C GLY A 238 -13.98 -5.89 9.76
N PHE A 239 -15.03 -5.10 9.57
CA PHE A 239 -14.93 -3.70 9.15
C PHE A 239 -14.80 -2.71 10.33
N ASP A 240 -14.51 -3.18 11.54
CA ASP A 240 -14.32 -2.30 12.71
C ASP A 240 -12.96 -1.58 12.66
N LYS A 241 -12.99 -0.25 12.58
CA LYS A 241 -11.81 0.63 12.58
C LYS A 241 -11.60 1.36 13.92
N ARG A 242 -12.30 0.98 14.98
CA ARG A 242 -12.06 1.59 16.30
C ARG A 242 -10.64 1.31 16.75
N VAL A 243 -10.01 2.33 17.30
CA VAL A 243 -8.66 2.25 17.88
C VAL A 243 -8.78 1.81 19.34
N ASP A 244 -8.00 0.80 19.71
CA ASP A 244 -7.89 0.33 21.08
C ASP A 244 -6.72 1.02 21.80
N PRO A 245 -6.99 1.81 22.86
CA PRO A 245 -5.96 2.56 23.57
C PRO A 245 -4.84 1.68 24.14
N ASP A 246 -5.15 0.49 24.63
CA ASP A 246 -4.15 -0.42 25.23
C ASP A 246 -3.23 -0.99 24.15
N THR A 247 -3.76 -1.29 22.99
CA THR A 247 -2.98 -1.72 21.81
C THR A 247 -2.03 -0.61 21.35
N ILE A 248 -2.50 0.63 21.31
CA ILE A 248 -1.65 1.78 20.96
C ILE A 248 -0.55 2.00 22.00
N GLN A 249 -0.86 1.83 23.29
CA GLN A 249 0.15 1.92 24.34
C GLN A 249 1.22 0.82 24.21
N ARG A 250 0.82 -0.42 23.89
CA ARG A 250 1.76 -1.52 23.64
C ARG A 250 2.67 -1.26 22.45
N LEU A 251 2.12 -0.72 21.33
CA LEU A 251 2.93 -0.34 20.17
C LEU A 251 3.91 0.78 20.50
N HIS A 252 3.50 1.78 21.29
CA HIS A 252 4.38 2.85 21.74
C HIS A 252 5.51 2.28 22.63
N GLN A 253 5.19 1.37 23.55
CA GLN A 253 6.21 0.74 24.40
C GLN A 253 7.23 -0.05 23.57
N LYS A 254 6.77 -0.86 22.59
CA LYS A 254 7.69 -1.59 21.69
C LYS A 254 8.60 -0.65 20.89
N ALA A 255 8.09 0.51 20.49
CA ALA A 255 8.90 1.54 19.84
C ALA A 255 9.96 2.09 20.81
N ALA A 256 9.60 2.33 22.07
CA ALA A 256 10.50 2.82 23.11
C ALA A 256 11.54 1.76 23.52
N ASP A 257 11.19 0.48 23.48
CA ASP A 257 12.14 -0.62 23.75
C ASP A 257 13.24 -0.66 22.69
N LEU A 258 12.92 -0.34 21.43
CA LEU A 258 13.89 -0.25 20.34
C LEU A 258 14.64 1.09 20.33
N VAL A 259 13.95 2.18 20.61
CA VAL A 259 14.50 3.55 20.60
C VAL A 259 14.04 4.26 21.86
N PRO A 260 14.83 4.23 22.96
CA PRO A 260 14.41 4.73 24.28
C PRO A 260 13.94 6.17 24.29
N GLU A 261 14.49 7.01 23.44
CA GLU A 261 14.08 8.42 23.29
C GLU A 261 12.60 8.57 22.86
N LEU A 262 12.00 7.55 22.24
CA LEU A 262 10.59 7.55 21.87
C LEU A 262 9.65 7.35 23.07
N GLY A 263 10.14 6.85 24.20
CA GLY A 263 9.30 6.63 25.38
C GLY A 263 8.61 7.89 25.92
N GLN A 264 9.21 9.06 25.72
CA GLN A 264 8.66 10.36 26.07
C GLN A 264 8.18 11.16 24.85
N ALA A 265 8.20 10.56 23.65
CA ALA A 265 7.77 11.25 22.43
C ALA A 265 6.27 11.49 22.46
N ARG A 266 5.88 12.69 22.03
CA ARG A 266 4.46 13.07 21.94
C ARG A 266 3.77 12.28 20.84
N ARG A 267 2.71 11.56 21.19
CA ARG A 267 1.83 10.92 20.21
C ARG A 267 1.05 12.01 19.46
N LEU A 268 1.20 12.05 18.14
CA LEU A 268 0.50 12.96 17.26
C LEU A 268 -0.93 12.46 17.01
N GLU A 269 -1.03 11.18 16.61
CA GLU A 269 -2.29 10.52 16.27
C GLU A 269 -2.19 9.01 16.43
N ALA A 270 -3.33 8.34 16.48
CA ALA A 270 -3.46 6.90 16.34
C ALA A 270 -4.65 6.59 15.42
N TRP A 271 -4.51 5.54 14.60
CA TRP A 271 -5.54 5.16 13.64
C TRP A 271 -5.56 3.66 13.37
N ALA A 272 -6.61 3.20 12.70
CA ALA A 272 -6.71 1.86 12.19
C ALA A 272 -7.04 1.87 10.70
N GLY A 273 -6.50 0.91 9.95
CA GLY A 273 -6.80 0.66 8.55
C GLY A 273 -7.22 -0.79 8.30
N LEU A 274 -7.89 -1.01 7.18
CA LEU A 274 -8.36 -2.33 6.76
C LEU A 274 -7.59 -2.76 5.51
N ARG A 275 -6.61 -3.65 5.70
CA ARG A 275 -5.88 -4.24 4.58
C ARG A 275 -6.82 -5.13 3.78
N PRO A 276 -6.82 -5.08 2.44
CA PRO A 276 -7.59 -5.99 1.60
C PRO A 276 -6.89 -7.35 1.52
N GLY A 277 -7.17 -8.24 2.46
CA GLY A 277 -6.63 -9.61 2.46
C GLY A 277 -7.37 -10.51 1.47
N THR A 278 -6.65 -11.45 0.89
CA THR A 278 -7.16 -12.60 0.12
C THR A 278 -6.79 -13.89 0.85
N PRO A 279 -7.39 -15.04 0.54
CA PRO A 279 -7.07 -16.30 1.20
C PRO A 279 -5.60 -16.72 1.09
N ASP A 280 -4.94 -16.37 -0.01
CA ASP A 280 -3.56 -16.70 -0.35
C ASP A 280 -2.57 -15.52 -0.20
N GLU A 281 -3.05 -14.38 0.30
CA GLU A 281 -2.29 -13.13 0.47
C GLU A 281 -1.76 -12.51 -0.85
N LEU A 282 -2.16 -13.04 -2.01
CA LEU A 282 -1.80 -12.50 -3.33
C LEU A 282 -2.87 -11.51 -3.84
N PRO A 283 -2.50 -10.47 -4.58
CA PRO A 283 -3.48 -9.57 -5.19
C PRO A 283 -4.32 -10.30 -6.24
N ILE A 284 -5.49 -9.77 -6.52
CA ILE A 284 -6.36 -10.20 -7.61
C ILE A 284 -6.20 -9.19 -8.74
N LEU A 285 -5.58 -9.62 -9.84
CA LEU A 285 -5.29 -8.80 -11.01
C LEU A 285 -5.73 -9.54 -12.27
N GLY A 286 -6.86 -9.17 -12.84
CA GLY A 286 -7.33 -9.93 -14.00
C GLY A 286 -8.68 -9.48 -14.56
N ARG A 287 -9.12 -10.22 -15.57
CA ARG A 287 -10.48 -10.12 -16.12
C ARG A 287 -11.45 -10.81 -15.18
N GLY A 288 -12.60 -10.21 -14.93
CA GLY A 288 -13.72 -10.89 -14.29
C GLY A 288 -14.53 -11.74 -15.28
N GLU A 289 -15.63 -12.34 -14.80
CA GLU A 289 -16.47 -13.24 -15.59
C GLU A 289 -17.24 -12.54 -16.72
N VAL A 290 -17.48 -11.24 -16.58
CA VAL A 290 -18.28 -10.45 -17.53
C VAL A 290 -17.32 -9.64 -18.45
N ASP A 291 -17.60 -9.64 -19.75
CA ASP A 291 -16.82 -8.84 -20.71
C ASP A 291 -16.81 -7.36 -20.33
N GLY A 292 -15.60 -6.77 -20.27
CA GLY A 292 -15.38 -5.39 -19.83
C GLY A 292 -15.26 -5.23 -18.31
N TYR A 293 -15.39 -6.30 -17.50
CA TYR A 293 -15.15 -6.25 -16.06
C TYR A 293 -13.75 -6.71 -15.70
N PHE A 294 -13.07 -5.95 -14.86
CA PHE A 294 -11.73 -6.26 -14.37
C PHE A 294 -11.65 -6.10 -12.84
N VAL A 295 -10.70 -6.77 -12.22
CA VAL A 295 -10.42 -6.65 -10.80
C VAL A 295 -8.96 -6.26 -10.59
N ALA A 296 -8.73 -5.29 -9.71
CA ALA A 296 -7.42 -4.88 -9.23
C ALA A 296 -7.52 -4.59 -7.72
N ALA A 297 -7.51 -5.64 -6.92
CA ALA A 297 -7.79 -5.59 -5.47
C ALA A 297 -6.96 -6.64 -4.70
N GLY A 298 -7.17 -6.74 -3.39
CA GLY A 298 -6.54 -7.81 -2.61
C GLY A 298 -5.04 -7.65 -2.36
N HIS A 299 -4.46 -6.46 -2.51
CA HIS A 299 -3.01 -6.23 -2.38
C HIS A 299 -2.46 -6.41 -0.97
N TYR A 300 -3.29 -6.67 0.02
CA TYR A 300 -2.97 -6.93 1.41
C TYR A 300 -1.98 -5.92 2.01
N ARG A 301 -0.75 -6.35 2.34
CA ARG A 301 0.31 -5.49 2.92
C ARG A 301 1.06 -4.67 1.86
N ASN A 302 0.95 -5.06 0.58
CA ASN A 302 1.82 -4.57 -0.49
C ASN A 302 1.17 -3.51 -1.39
N GLY A 303 -0.02 -3.00 -1.04
CA GLY A 303 -0.79 -2.11 -1.92
C GLY A 303 -0.08 -0.80 -2.30
N ILE A 304 0.72 -0.23 -1.40
CA ILE A 304 1.53 0.95 -1.72
C ILE A 304 2.67 0.55 -2.66
N LEU A 305 3.45 -0.46 -2.29
CA LEU A 305 4.54 -0.98 -3.12
C LEU A 305 4.07 -1.31 -4.54
N LEU A 306 2.97 -2.06 -4.67
CA LEU A 306 2.50 -2.58 -5.95
C LEU A 306 1.72 -1.56 -6.82
N ALA A 307 1.48 -0.35 -6.33
CA ALA A 307 0.66 0.63 -7.04
C ALA A 307 1.15 0.97 -8.46
N PRO A 308 2.47 1.20 -8.73
CA PRO A 308 2.96 1.47 -10.07
C PRO A 308 2.79 0.29 -11.03
N ILE A 309 3.27 -0.90 -10.64
CA ILE A 309 3.24 -2.07 -11.52
C ILE A 309 1.82 -2.55 -11.80
N THR A 310 0.92 -2.50 -10.79
CA THR A 310 -0.50 -2.79 -10.99
C THR A 310 -1.11 -1.89 -12.06
N ALA A 311 -0.75 -0.59 -12.06
CA ALA A 311 -1.22 0.33 -13.07
C ALA A 311 -0.73 -0.04 -14.48
N VAL A 312 0.53 -0.45 -14.61
CA VAL A 312 1.12 -0.88 -15.88
C VAL A 312 0.44 -2.14 -16.41
N VAL A 313 0.47 -3.23 -15.65
CA VAL A 313 -0.02 -4.54 -16.11
C VAL A 313 -1.53 -4.54 -16.35
N MET A 314 -2.31 -3.84 -15.52
CA MET A 314 -3.75 -3.71 -15.73
C MET A 314 -4.09 -2.81 -16.93
N THR A 315 -3.32 -1.77 -17.20
CA THR A 315 -3.50 -0.97 -18.42
C THR A 315 -3.23 -1.81 -19.67
N GLN A 316 -2.15 -2.60 -19.67
CA GLN A 316 -1.84 -3.53 -20.76
C GLN A 316 -2.99 -4.52 -20.98
N LEU A 317 -3.46 -5.15 -19.92
CA LEU A 317 -4.54 -6.13 -19.96
C LEU A 317 -5.87 -5.53 -20.48
N ILE A 318 -6.26 -4.35 -19.99
CA ILE A 318 -7.48 -3.64 -20.40
C ILE A 318 -7.42 -3.27 -21.89
N ARG A 319 -6.23 -2.90 -22.39
CA ARG A 319 -6.00 -2.58 -23.80
C ARG A 319 -5.87 -3.82 -24.70
N GLY A 320 -6.01 -5.03 -24.16
CA GLY A 320 -5.86 -6.27 -24.91
C GLY A 320 -4.41 -6.62 -25.26
N MET A 321 -3.44 -6.01 -24.58
CA MET A 321 -2.03 -6.31 -24.73
C MET A 321 -1.64 -7.45 -23.77
N GLN A 322 -0.58 -8.18 -24.10
CA GLN A 322 0.05 -9.12 -23.18
C GLN A 322 0.75 -8.33 -22.07
N PRO A 323 0.42 -8.53 -20.79
CA PRO A 323 1.17 -7.93 -19.70
C PRO A 323 2.65 -8.34 -19.70
N GLU A 324 3.53 -7.41 -19.40
CA GLU A 324 4.98 -7.64 -19.31
C GLU A 324 5.38 -8.59 -18.17
N ILE A 325 4.51 -8.76 -17.19
CA ILE A 325 4.64 -9.76 -16.11
C ILE A 325 3.46 -10.70 -16.21
N GLU A 326 3.73 -11.99 -16.11
CA GLU A 326 2.69 -13.01 -16.12
C GLU A 326 1.77 -12.88 -14.93
N LEU A 327 0.45 -12.84 -15.19
CA LEU A 327 -0.57 -12.63 -14.17
C LEU A 327 -1.30 -13.93 -13.76
N GLY A 328 -0.88 -15.09 -14.21
CA GLY A 328 -1.57 -16.36 -13.94
C GLY A 328 -1.78 -16.63 -12.45
N ALA A 329 -0.77 -16.35 -11.63
CA ALA A 329 -0.87 -16.48 -10.17
C ALA A 329 -1.81 -15.46 -9.50
N PHE A 330 -2.30 -14.46 -10.23
CA PHE A 330 -3.11 -13.35 -9.71
C PHE A 330 -4.50 -13.31 -10.33
N GLY A 331 -4.87 -14.26 -11.17
CA GLY A 331 -6.15 -14.34 -11.83
C GLY A 331 -7.34 -14.39 -10.85
N VAL A 332 -8.51 -13.95 -11.32
CA VAL A 332 -9.76 -13.98 -10.54
C VAL A 332 -10.25 -15.42 -10.33
N ASP A 333 -9.96 -16.28 -11.28
CA ASP A 333 -10.39 -17.69 -11.42
C ASP A 333 -9.62 -18.69 -10.54
N ARG A 334 -8.67 -18.21 -9.74
CA ARG A 334 -7.88 -19.09 -8.85
C ARG A 334 -8.58 -19.47 -7.54
N PHE A 335 -9.79 -18.96 -7.30
CA PHE A 335 -10.59 -19.24 -6.11
C PHE A 335 -11.89 -20.00 -6.39
#